data_9b05e2024df97e7301ec3e58cb1e0124
#
_entry.id   9b05e2024df97e7301ec3e58cb1e0124
#
_cell.length_a   1.000
_cell.length_b   1.000
_cell.length_c   1.000
_cell.angle_alpha   90.00
_cell.angle_beta   90.00
_cell.angle_gamma   90.00
#
_symmetry.space_group_name_H-M   'P 1'
#
loop_
_entity.id
_entity.type
_entity.pdbx_description
1 polymer ?
#
loop_
_entity_poly.entity_id
_entity_poly.type
_entity_poly.pdbx_seq_one_letter_code
_entity_poly.pdbx_strand_id
1 'polypeptide(L)'
;MKKILLSLVLLGALLSAQSVTFKGEEVTLNSKGLQVGDNAPLFHAVDKNFQEVVIGGKSDKIQILAFVPSFDTGVCRLETLSFNEKVNTMKNVVVFAVSKDLPFAIGRFCHDNKITNVITVSDYKDANNALRYGATISAPVFLEGFFGRVIYIVDTKGVIIYKEIVSEINNEPDYKKIMAVVSKLSGN
;
A
#
# COMPACT_ATOMS: atom_id res chain seq x y z
N MET A 1 -46.27 -15.17 -33.12
CA MET A 1 -44.81 -14.97 -33.08
C MET A 1 -44.51 -13.98 -31.96
N LYS A 2 -44.12 -14.46 -30.74
CA LYS A 2 -43.79 -13.63 -29.56
C LYS A 2 -42.33 -13.28 -29.63
N LYS A 3 -41.99 -11.99 -29.79
CA LYS A 3 -40.63 -11.47 -29.68
C LYS A 3 -40.26 -11.37 -28.21
N ILE A 4 -39.33 -12.24 -27.77
CA ILE A 4 -38.72 -12.16 -26.44
C ILE A 4 -37.64 -11.11 -26.54
N LEU A 5 -37.85 -9.94 -25.88
CA LEU A 5 -36.81 -8.95 -25.66
C LEU A 5 -35.92 -9.46 -24.51
N LEU A 6 -34.69 -9.87 -24.86
CA LEU A 6 -33.67 -10.19 -23.88
C LEU A 6 -33.02 -8.89 -23.43
N SER A 7 -33.45 -8.34 -22.27
CA SER A 7 -32.80 -7.17 -21.67
C SER A 7 -31.50 -7.61 -21.03
N LEU A 8 -30.40 -7.24 -21.66
CA LEU A 8 -29.03 -7.38 -21.15
C LEU A 8 -28.84 -6.39 -19.99
N VAL A 9 -28.99 -6.84 -18.75
CA VAL A 9 -28.63 -6.05 -17.57
C VAL A 9 -27.10 -5.99 -17.51
N LEU A 10 -26.51 -4.91 -17.99
CA LEU A 10 -25.11 -4.61 -17.71
C LEU A 10 -25.00 -4.28 -16.22
N LEU A 11 -24.55 -5.27 -15.44
CA LEU A 11 -24.15 -5.07 -14.05
C LEU A 11 -22.78 -4.34 -14.05
N GLY A 12 -22.82 -3.03 -14.21
CA GLY A 12 -21.65 -2.18 -14.02
C GLY A 12 -21.21 -2.29 -12.56
N ALA A 13 -20.09 -2.93 -12.31
CA ALA A 13 -19.44 -2.86 -11.01
C ALA A 13 -19.09 -1.38 -10.76
N LEU A 14 -19.90 -0.70 -9.97
CA LEU A 14 -19.57 0.60 -9.42
C LEU A 14 -18.27 0.44 -8.62
N LEU A 15 -17.16 0.90 -9.17
CA LEU A 15 -15.94 1.14 -8.41
C LEU A 15 -16.29 2.20 -7.36
N SER A 16 -16.78 1.74 -6.24
CA SER A 16 -17.18 2.62 -5.13
C SER A 16 -15.90 3.19 -4.54
N ALA A 17 -15.75 4.51 -4.58
CA ALA A 17 -14.70 5.24 -3.91
C ALA A 17 -14.66 4.89 -2.41
N GLN A 18 -13.49 4.95 -1.79
CA GLN A 18 -13.29 4.75 -0.36
C GLN A 18 -13.04 6.11 0.29
N SER A 19 -13.83 6.43 1.31
CA SER A 19 -13.65 7.66 2.10
C SER A 19 -12.80 7.39 3.32
N VAL A 20 -11.86 8.30 3.59
CA VAL A 20 -11.02 8.39 4.80
C VAL A 20 -10.97 9.85 5.23
N THR A 21 -10.20 10.20 6.27
CA THR A 21 -10.02 11.59 6.68
C THR A 21 -8.55 11.98 6.74
N PHE A 22 -8.28 13.26 6.59
CA PHE A 22 -6.99 13.90 6.83
C PHE A 22 -7.22 15.13 7.69
N LYS A 23 -6.75 15.09 8.94
CA LYS A 23 -7.02 16.14 9.97
C LYS A 23 -8.53 16.38 10.16
N GLY A 24 -9.32 15.31 10.11
CA GLY A 24 -10.77 15.37 10.24
C GLY A 24 -11.56 15.74 8.98
N GLU A 25 -10.90 16.20 7.93
CA GLU A 25 -11.53 16.54 6.65
C GLU A 25 -11.61 15.32 5.73
N GLU A 26 -12.69 15.22 4.97
CA GLU A 26 -12.94 14.08 4.09
C GLU A 26 -11.94 14.01 2.94
N VAL A 27 -11.41 12.82 2.72
CA VAL A 27 -10.50 12.48 1.62
C VAL A 27 -11.03 11.24 0.91
N THR A 28 -11.06 11.28 -0.40
CA THR A 28 -11.52 10.17 -1.24
C THR A 28 -10.34 9.45 -1.87
N LEU A 29 -10.27 8.13 -1.68
CA LEU A 29 -9.37 7.27 -2.43
C LEU A 29 -10.00 6.87 -3.77
N ASN A 30 -9.16 6.60 -4.77
CA ASN A 30 -9.58 6.27 -6.14
C ASN A 30 -10.49 5.04 -6.23
N SER A 31 -10.38 4.11 -5.29
CA SER A 31 -11.25 2.93 -5.22
C SER A 31 -11.17 2.27 -3.85
N LYS A 32 -11.99 1.24 -3.62
CA LYS A 32 -11.87 0.35 -2.45
C LYS A 32 -10.59 -0.52 -2.50
N GLY A 33 -9.86 -0.53 -3.61
CA GLY A 33 -8.68 -1.37 -3.80
C GLY A 33 -8.98 -2.87 -3.77
N LEU A 34 -7.89 -3.63 -3.76
CA LEU A 34 -7.91 -5.09 -3.71
C LEU A 34 -8.47 -5.58 -2.36
N GLN A 35 -9.02 -6.79 -2.36
CA GLN A 35 -9.61 -7.41 -1.17
C GLN A 35 -8.77 -8.62 -0.72
N VAL A 36 -8.98 -9.06 0.52
CA VAL A 36 -8.42 -10.33 1.01
C VAL A 36 -8.91 -11.46 0.12
N GLY A 37 -7.99 -12.29 -0.35
CA GLY A 37 -8.22 -13.37 -1.32
C GLY A 37 -7.88 -13.02 -2.77
N ASP A 38 -7.74 -11.73 -3.11
CA ASP A 38 -7.31 -11.31 -4.43
C ASP A 38 -5.81 -11.61 -4.65
N ASN A 39 -5.42 -11.81 -5.91
CA ASN A 39 -4.01 -11.83 -6.28
C ASN A 39 -3.45 -10.40 -6.29
N ALA A 40 -2.33 -10.18 -5.60
CA ALA A 40 -1.61 -8.92 -5.64
C ALA A 40 -0.95 -8.75 -7.02
N PRO A 41 -1.35 -7.75 -7.84
CA PRO A 41 -0.72 -7.52 -9.13
C PRO A 41 0.73 -7.06 -8.95
N LEU A 42 1.57 -7.32 -9.95
CA LEU A 42 2.93 -6.80 -9.95
C LEU A 42 2.92 -5.27 -9.99
N PHE A 43 3.80 -4.70 -9.20
CA PHE A 43 3.98 -3.27 -9.02
C PHE A 43 5.47 -2.94 -9.23
N HIS A 44 5.76 -2.07 -10.20
CA HIS A 44 7.12 -1.64 -10.53
C HIS A 44 7.41 -0.28 -9.91
N ALA A 45 8.37 -0.23 -9.02
CA ALA A 45 8.79 0.99 -8.32
C ALA A 45 10.31 1.19 -8.43
N VAL A 46 10.82 2.29 -7.91
CA VAL A 46 12.24 2.63 -7.93
C VAL A 46 12.73 2.86 -6.50
N ASP A 47 13.82 2.21 -6.11
CA ASP A 47 14.42 2.40 -4.80
C ASP A 47 15.26 3.69 -4.70
N LYS A 48 15.82 3.94 -3.52
CA LYS A 48 16.71 5.07 -3.24
C LYS A 48 18.01 5.08 -4.07
N ASN A 49 18.40 3.96 -4.66
CA ASN A 49 19.60 3.80 -5.50
C ASN A 49 19.25 3.81 -7.00
N PHE A 50 18.01 4.18 -7.34
CA PHE A 50 17.47 4.19 -8.71
C PHE A 50 17.37 2.79 -9.35
N GLN A 51 17.36 1.73 -8.53
CA GLN A 51 17.15 0.39 -9.01
C GLN A 51 15.66 0.07 -9.09
N GLU A 52 15.24 -0.67 -10.12
CA GLU A 52 13.88 -1.17 -10.20
C GLU A 52 13.62 -2.20 -9.10
N VAL A 53 12.49 -2.07 -8.44
CA VAL A 53 11.98 -2.99 -7.42
C VAL A 53 10.60 -3.45 -7.85
N VAL A 54 10.42 -4.77 -7.96
CA VAL A 54 9.12 -5.38 -8.28
C VAL A 54 8.49 -5.88 -7.00
N ILE A 55 7.25 -5.49 -6.76
CA ILE A 55 6.47 -5.76 -5.55
C ILE A 55 5.18 -6.49 -5.93
N GLY A 56 4.56 -7.21 -4.98
CA GLY A 56 3.37 -8.01 -5.26
C GLY A 56 3.70 -9.33 -5.92
N GLY A 57 2.69 -10.05 -6.43
CA GLY A 57 2.85 -11.36 -7.03
C GLY A 57 3.48 -12.39 -6.09
N LYS A 58 3.91 -13.52 -6.66
CA LYS A 58 4.59 -14.59 -5.93
C LYS A 58 5.99 -14.16 -5.50
N SER A 59 6.39 -14.52 -4.28
CA SER A 59 7.69 -14.21 -3.69
C SER A 59 8.14 -15.35 -2.76
N ASP A 60 9.43 -15.44 -2.47
CA ASP A 60 9.98 -16.33 -1.42
C ASP A 60 9.69 -15.81 0.00
N LYS A 61 9.21 -14.56 0.12
CA LYS A 61 8.90 -13.90 1.40
C LYS A 61 7.46 -13.43 1.45
N ILE A 62 6.94 -13.33 2.67
CA ILE A 62 5.72 -12.59 2.97
C ILE A 62 6.03 -11.11 2.74
N GLN A 63 5.18 -10.43 1.99
CA GLN A 63 5.36 -9.00 1.68
C GLN A 63 4.37 -8.17 2.50
N ILE A 64 4.87 -7.14 3.19
CA ILE A 64 4.05 -6.06 3.75
C ILE A 64 4.20 -4.87 2.81
N LEU A 65 3.10 -4.44 2.20
CA LEU A 65 3.06 -3.26 1.32
C LEU A 65 2.41 -2.13 2.09
N ALA A 66 3.19 -1.11 2.44
CA ALA A 66 2.76 0.06 3.19
C ALA A 66 2.77 1.29 2.26
N PHE A 67 1.59 1.69 1.77
CA PHE A 67 1.43 2.93 1.02
C PHE A 67 1.30 4.10 2.00
N VAL A 68 2.13 5.13 1.81
CA VAL A 68 2.17 6.30 2.69
C VAL A 68 2.15 7.60 1.88
N PRO A 69 1.58 8.68 2.40
CA PRO A 69 1.53 9.97 1.70
C PRO A 69 2.91 10.50 1.30
N SER A 70 3.83 10.62 2.25
CA SER A 70 5.20 11.07 2.04
C SER A 70 6.08 10.78 3.26
N PHE A 71 7.31 10.34 3.04
CA PHE A 71 8.29 10.09 4.10
C PHE A 71 8.68 11.36 4.88
N ASP A 72 8.46 12.55 4.31
CA ASP A 72 8.71 13.83 4.96
C ASP A 72 7.64 14.20 6.02
N THR A 73 6.59 13.38 6.19
CA THR A 73 5.56 13.61 7.22
C THR A 73 5.86 12.84 8.50
N GLY A 74 5.47 13.41 9.65
CA GLY A 74 5.79 12.84 10.97
C GLY A 74 5.29 11.41 11.17
N VAL A 75 4.03 11.14 10.79
CA VAL A 75 3.42 9.81 10.97
C VAL A 75 4.00 8.76 10.02
N CYS A 76 4.26 9.11 8.75
CA CYS A 76 4.90 8.18 7.81
C CYS A 76 6.32 7.81 8.24
N ARG A 77 7.05 8.79 8.82
CA ARG A 77 8.35 8.54 9.44
C ARG A 77 8.24 7.54 10.59
N LEU A 78 7.30 7.76 11.52
CA LEU A 78 7.06 6.85 12.66
C LEU A 78 6.67 5.45 12.19
N GLU A 79 5.79 5.33 11.21
CA GLU A 79 5.39 4.06 10.62
C GLU A 79 6.58 3.30 10.03
N THR A 80 7.40 3.98 9.23
CA THR A 80 8.58 3.35 8.61
C THR A 80 9.58 2.90 9.66
N LEU A 81 9.82 3.70 10.71
CA LEU A 81 10.68 3.33 11.83
C LEU A 81 10.12 2.14 12.61
N SER A 82 8.80 2.12 12.87
CA SER A 82 8.14 1.02 13.56
C SER A 82 8.27 -0.29 12.79
N PHE A 83 8.06 -0.28 11.48
CA PHE A 83 8.30 -1.47 10.66
C PHE A 83 9.77 -1.87 10.63
N ASN A 84 10.69 -0.90 10.50
CA ASN A 84 12.13 -1.16 10.48
C ASN A 84 12.62 -1.88 11.74
N GLU A 85 12.04 -1.56 12.89
CA GLU A 85 12.30 -2.24 14.16
C GLU A 85 11.64 -3.62 14.23
N LYS A 86 10.34 -3.71 13.91
CA LYS A 86 9.53 -4.93 14.09
C LYS A 86 9.96 -6.09 13.21
N VAL A 87 10.48 -5.83 12.02
CA VAL A 87 10.90 -6.89 11.09
C VAL A 87 12.39 -7.22 11.16
N ASN A 88 13.14 -6.59 12.04
CA ASN A 88 14.59 -6.73 12.15
C ASN A 88 15.06 -8.20 12.28
N THR A 89 14.29 -9.05 12.96
CA THR A 89 14.63 -10.47 13.17
C THR A 89 13.85 -11.43 12.25
N MET A 90 12.99 -10.93 11.36
CA MET A 90 12.11 -11.74 10.53
C MET A 90 12.72 -12.02 9.16
N LYS A 91 13.34 -13.21 8.99
CA LYS A 91 14.04 -13.57 7.75
C LYS A 91 13.12 -13.83 6.55
N ASN A 92 11.88 -14.25 6.81
CA ASN A 92 10.88 -14.62 5.79
C ASN A 92 9.86 -13.50 5.48
N VAL A 93 10.13 -12.29 5.94
CA VAL A 93 9.27 -11.10 5.73
C VAL A 93 10.08 -10.01 5.04
N VAL A 94 9.43 -9.27 4.17
CA VAL A 94 9.95 -8.05 3.57
C VAL A 94 8.89 -6.95 3.68
N VAL A 95 9.29 -5.74 4.03
CA VAL A 95 8.42 -4.57 4.05
C VAL A 95 8.82 -3.64 2.91
N PHE A 96 7.84 -3.27 2.11
CA PHE A 96 7.96 -2.22 1.10
C PHE A 96 7.15 -1.02 1.57
N ALA A 97 7.83 0.07 1.89
CA ALA A 97 7.19 1.36 2.14
C ALA A 97 7.19 2.16 0.83
N VAL A 98 6.00 2.52 0.37
CA VAL A 98 5.75 3.08 -0.97
C VAL A 98 5.22 4.50 -0.86
N SER A 99 5.86 5.45 -1.53
CA SER A 99 5.38 6.83 -1.63
C SER A 99 5.53 7.39 -3.05
N LYS A 100 5.13 8.65 -3.24
CA LYS A 100 5.39 9.43 -4.46
C LYS A 100 6.67 10.27 -4.35
N ASP A 101 7.36 10.23 -3.21
CA ASP A 101 8.61 10.96 -3.03
C ASP A 101 9.66 10.51 -4.04
N LEU A 102 10.49 11.45 -4.50
CA LEU A 102 11.57 11.13 -5.42
C LEU A 102 12.66 10.30 -4.73
N PRO A 103 13.36 9.39 -5.45
CA PRO A 103 14.43 8.56 -4.88
C PRO A 103 15.50 9.34 -4.10
N PHE A 104 15.81 10.58 -4.52
CA PHE A 104 16.73 11.47 -3.81
C PHE A 104 16.25 11.83 -2.39
N ALA A 105 14.97 12.15 -2.23
CA ALA A 105 14.36 12.44 -0.93
C ALA A 105 14.32 11.18 -0.05
N ILE A 106 13.92 10.05 -0.63
CA ILE A 106 13.93 8.74 0.03
C ILE A 106 15.34 8.39 0.52
N GLY A 107 16.38 8.65 -0.29
CA GLY A 107 17.76 8.41 0.09
C GLY A 107 18.18 9.19 1.34
N ARG A 108 17.86 10.50 1.40
CA ARG A 108 18.10 11.33 2.59
C ARG A 108 17.34 10.82 3.80
N PHE A 109 16.03 10.56 3.62
CA PHE A 109 15.19 10.01 4.69
C PHE A 109 15.78 8.72 5.29
N CYS A 110 16.17 7.77 4.44
CA CYS A 110 16.73 6.50 4.90
C CYS A 110 18.06 6.69 5.64
N HIS A 111 18.93 7.58 5.15
CA HIS A 111 20.20 7.90 5.81
C HIS A 111 19.96 8.49 7.20
N ASP A 112 19.14 9.54 7.29
CA ASP A 112 18.93 10.31 8.51
C ASP A 112 18.20 9.51 9.59
N ASN A 113 17.32 8.56 9.17
CA ASN A 113 16.55 7.72 10.07
C ASN A 113 17.10 6.28 10.24
N LYS A 114 18.26 5.97 9.64
CA LYS A 114 18.94 4.66 9.73
C LYS A 114 18.01 3.50 9.32
N ILE A 115 17.28 3.69 8.22
CA ILE A 115 16.37 2.66 7.69
C ILE A 115 17.20 1.59 6.97
N THR A 116 17.16 0.35 7.47
CA THR A 116 17.95 -0.79 6.99
C THR A 116 17.13 -2.05 6.69
N ASN A 117 15.97 -2.22 7.35
CA ASN A 117 15.15 -3.43 7.27
C ASN A 117 13.86 -3.23 6.46
N VAL A 118 13.58 -2.01 6.01
CA VAL A 118 12.47 -1.64 5.14
C VAL A 118 13.02 -1.22 3.78
N ILE A 119 12.45 -1.75 2.73
CA ILE A 119 12.74 -1.31 1.36
C ILE A 119 11.81 -0.14 1.03
N THR A 120 12.36 1.06 1.01
CA THR A 120 11.61 2.27 0.66
C THR A 120 11.66 2.49 -0.84
N VAL A 121 10.52 2.70 -1.46
CA VAL A 121 10.38 2.81 -2.91
C VAL A 121 9.50 3.97 -3.33
N SER A 122 9.79 4.48 -4.50
CA SER A 122 9.09 5.56 -5.17
C SER A 122 8.24 5.04 -6.33
N ASP A 123 6.98 5.46 -6.38
CA ASP A 123 6.07 5.27 -7.51
C ASP A 123 5.92 6.56 -8.34
N TYR A 124 7.01 7.31 -8.51
CA TYR A 124 6.95 8.58 -9.24
C TYR A 124 6.79 8.42 -10.75
N LYS A 125 7.18 7.26 -11.30
CA LYS A 125 7.19 7.02 -12.75
C LYS A 125 5.84 6.60 -13.32
N ASP A 126 5.09 5.78 -12.59
CA ASP A 126 3.86 5.17 -13.10
C ASP A 126 2.70 5.31 -12.11
N ALA A 127 1.82 6.26 -12.42
CA ALA A 127 0.62 6.50 -11.60
C ALA A 127 -0.34 5.29 -11.57
N ASN A 128 -0.29 4.38 -12.54
CA ASN A 128 -1.25 3.29 -12.67
C ASN A 128 -1.00 2.13 -11.69
N ASN A 129 0.22 1.97 -11.20
CA ASN A 129 0.56 0.88 -10.29
C ASN A 129 -0.26 0.97 -8.98
N ALA A 130 -0.18 2.08 -8.28
CA ALA A 130 -0.89 2.28 -7.01
C ALA A 130 -2.40 2.40 -7.20
N LEU A 131 -2.90 2.84 -8.37
CA LEU A 131 -4.33 2.91 -8.67
C LEU A 131 -4.99 1.54 -8.52
N ARG A 132 -4.34 0.47 -8.95
CA ARG A 132 -4.85 -0.91 -8.83
C ARG A 132 -4.99 -1.35 -7.37
N TYR A 133 -4.14 -0.85 -6.49
CA TYR A 133 -4.20 -1.11 -5.05
C TYR A 133 -5.20 -0.23 -4.30
N GLY A 134 -5.82 0.76 -4.96
CA GLY A 134 -6.80 1.65 -4.33
C GLY A 134 -6.19 2.59 -3.30
N ALA A 135 -4.89 2.86 -3.39
CA ALA A 135 -4.18 3.67 -2.41
C ALA A 135 -4.11 5.16 -2.77
N THR A 136 -4.39 5.52 -4.02
CA THR A 136 -4.22 6.90 -4.51
C THR A 136 -5.39 7.79 -4.09
N ILE A 137 -5.10 8.97 -3.57
CA ILE A 137 -6.08 10.01 -3.26
C ILE A 137 -6.56 10.64 -4.58
N SER A 138 -7.88 10.73 -4.75
CA SER A 138 -8.55 11.35 -5.89
C SER A 138 -9.20 12.69 -5.55
N ALA A 139 -9.43 12.97 -4.27
CA ALA A 139 -9.95 14.25 -3.77
C ALA A 139 -9.55 14.45 -2.30
N PRO A 140 -9.37 15.69 -1.83
CA PRO A 140 -9.46 16.95 -2.54
C PRO A 140 -8.22 17.22 -3.43
N VAL A 141 -8.33 18.17 -4.35
CA VAL A 141 -7.30 18.48 -5.36
C VAL A 141 -5.89 18.71 -4.78
N PHE A 142 -5.77 19.34 -3.61
CA PHE A 142 -4.46 19.59 -3.00
C PHE A 142 -3.76 18.34 -2.44
N LEU A 143 -4.49 17.21 -2.32
CA LEU A 143 -3.94 15.90 -1.94
C LEU A 143 -3.98 14.90 -3.10
N GLU A 144 -4.54 15.28 -4.24
CA GLU A 144 -4.68 14.40 -5.39
C GLU A 144 -3.31 13.86 -5.84
N GLY A 145 -3.25 12.55 -6.10
CA GLY A 145 -2.05 11.86 -6.54
C GLY A 145 -1.15 11.37 -5.41
N PHE A 146 -1.27 11.90 -4.18
CA PHE A 146 -0.64 11.28 -3.01
C PHE A 146 -1.32 9.95 -2.67
N PHE A 147 -0.71 9.18 -1.78
CA PHE A 147 -1.34 7.99 -1.23
C PHE A 147 -2.06 8.31 0.08
N GLY A 148 -3.18 7.62 0.29
CA GLY A 148 -3.69 7.40 1.64
C GLY A 148 -2.76 6.46 2.40
N ARG A 149 -3.11 6.14 3.64
CA ARG A 149 -2.39 5.13 4.41
C ARG A 149 -3.08 3.79 4.27
N VAL A 150 -2.45 2.89 3.49
CA VAL A 150 -3.02 1.60 3.13
C VAL A 150 -1.97 0.51 3.30
N ILE A 151 -2.32 -0.54 4.03
CA ILE A 151 -1.45 -1.69 4.27
C ILE A 151 -2.05 -2.93 3.60
N TYR A 152 -1.21 -3.68 2.91
CA TYR A 152 -1.52 -5.03 2.44
C TYR A 152 -0.48 -6.01 2.99
N ILE A 153 -0.90 -7.22 3.33
CA ILE A 153 0.00 -8.36 3.53
C ILE A 153 -0.28 -9.36 2.43
N VAL A 154 0.76 -9.71 1.71
CA VAL A 154 0.74 -10.67 0.60
C VAL A 154 1.54 -11.90 1.00
N ASP A 155 0.94 -13.09 0.84
CA ASP A 155 1.62 -14.35 1.13
C ASP A 155 2.62 -14.72 0.02
N THR A 156 3.36 -15.81 0.22
CA THR A 156 4.35 -16.29 -0.76
C THR A 156 3.74 -16.76 -2.08
N LYS A 157 2.43 -17.00 -2.13
CA LYS A 157 1.71 -17.36 -3.36
C LYS A 157 1.24 -16.13 -4.14
N GLY A 158 1.41 -14.93 -3.57
CA GLY A 158 0.97 -13.68 -4.17
C GLY A 158 -0.47 -13.31 -3.84
N VAL A 159 -1.07 -13.93 -2.83
CA VAL A 159 -2.46 -13.67 -2.41
C VAL A 159 -2.48 -12.67 -1.27
N ILE A 160 -3.39 -11.71 -1.32
CA ILE A 160 -3.64 -10.75 -0.25
C ILE A 160 -4.32 -11.46 0.92
N ILE A 161 -3.66 -11.46 2.09
CA ILE A 161 -4.14 -12.11 3.32
C ILE A 161 -4.66 -11.08 4.33
N TYR A 162 -4.20 -9.84 4.23
CA TYR A 162 -4.64 -8.75 5.09
C TYR A 162 -4.70 -7.45 4.31
N LYS A 163 -5.64 -6.62 4.70
CA LYS A 163 -5.79 -5.26 4.21
C LYS A 163 -6.24 -4.35 5.33
N GLU A 164 -5.63 -3.19 5.40
CA GLU A 164 -6.07 -2.08 6.26
C GLU A 164 -6.03 -0.79 5.46
N ILE A 165 -7.12 -0.03 5.54
CA ILE A 165 -7.17 1.37 5.12
C ILE A 165 -7.33 2.16 6.41
N VAL A 166 -6.33 2.95 6.78
CA VAL A 166 -6.38 3.75 8.00
C VAL A 166 -7.36 4.90 7.80
N SER A 167 -8.38 4.96 8.64
CA SER A 167 -9.52 5.89 8.48
C SER A 167 -9.13 7.36 8.61
N GLU A 168 -8.13 7.68 9.44
CA GLU A 168 -7.52 9.01 9.55
C GLU A 168 -6.07 8.90 9.12
N ILE A 169 -5.69 9.56 8.02
CA ILE A 169 -4.37 9.44 7.40
C ILE A 169 -3.24 9.84 8.35
N ASN A 170 -3.52 10.69 9.33
CA ASN A 170 -2.56 11.09 10.38
C ASN A 170 -2.42 10.09 11.53
N ASN A 171 -3.13 8.97 11.51
CA ASN A 171 -2.95 7.89 12.49
C ASN A 171 -2.03 6.81 11.94
N GLU A 172 -1.33 6.11 12.83
CA GLU A 172 -0.56 4.92 12.50
C GLU A 172 -1.47 3.71 12.25
N PRO A 173 -1.03 2.69 11.48
CA PRO A 173 -1.79 1.46 11.28
C PRO A 173 -1.79 0.58 12.54
N ASP A 174 -2.66 -0.43 12.57
CA ASP A 174 -2.74 -1.39 13.68
C ASP A 174 -1.60 -2.43 13.58
N TYR A 175 -0.42 -2.06 14.06
CA TYR A 175 0.75 -2.95 14.06
C TYR A 175 0.49 -4.29 14.79
N LYS A 176 -0.36 -4.30 15.81
CA LYS A 176 -0.67 -5.52 16.55
C LYS A 176 -1.36 -6.54 15.64
N LYS A 177 -2.36 -6.09 14.87
CA LYS A 177 -3.03 -6.95 13.90
C LYS A 177 -2.11 -7.36 12.77
N ILE A 178 -1.36 -6.43 12.20
CA ILE A 178 -0.40 -6.70 11.12
C ILE A 178 0.59 -7.78 11.55
N MET A 179 1.23 -7.62 12.71
CA MET A 179 2.23 -8.57 13.20
C MET A 179 1.63 -9.91 13.59
N ALA A 180 0.38 -9.95 14.09
CA ALA A 180 -0.32 -11.20 14.37
C ALA A 180 -0.58 -12.02 13.09
N VAL A 181 -0.96 -11.35 11.98
CA VAL A 181 -1.14 -12.02 10.68
C VAL A 181 0.19 -12.55 10.16
N VAL A 182 1.25 -11.74 10.23
CA VAL A 182 2.60 -12.14 9.80
C VAL A 182 3.10 -13.34 10.60
N SER A 183 2.99 -13.33 11.93
CA SER A 183 3.40 -14.44 12.79
C SER A 183 2.66 -15.74 12.44
N LYS A 184 1.36 -15.66 12.21
CA LYS A 184 0.55 -16.82 11.79
C LYS A 184 1.01 -17.42 10.45
N LEU A 185 1.39 -16.57 9.48
CA LEU A 185 1.89 -17.01 8.17
C LEU A 185 3.32 -17.56 8.27
N SER A 186 4.11 -17.10 9.23
CA SER A 186 5.50 -17.52 9.45
C SER A 186 5.63 -18.85 10.19
N GLY A 187 4.52 -19.40 10.70
CA GLY A 187 4.53 -20.65 11.47
C GLY A 187 5.08 -20.53 12.89
N ASN A 188 5.11 -19.31 13.43
CA ASN A 188 5.50 -18.99 14.80
C ASN A 188 4.29 -18.70 15.66
#